data_eb494cd8cc360b88b6a091fcf5cfd51d
#
_entry.id   eb494cd8cc360b88b6a091fcf5cfd51d
#
_cell.length_a   1.000
_cell.length_b   1.000
_cell.length_c   1.000
_cell.angle_alpha   90.00
_cell.angle_beta   90.00
_cell.angle_gamma   90.00
#
_symmetry.space_group_name_H-M   'P 1'
#
loop_
_entity.id
_entity.type
_entity.pdbx_description
1 polymer ?
#
loop_
_entity_poly.entity_id
_entity_poly.type
_entity_poly.pdbx_seq_one_letter_code
_entity_poly.pdbx_strand_id
1 'polypeptide(L)'
;TDALNAFGEIYAKQVAASGVIPQITGIFGTCGGGLAVMPGLTDFTFMEEKKAKLFVNSPNALDGNEISKCDTSSAKYQSEESGLADVTGSEDEIIAKMRELVSLLPSNYEDNSAYVECTDDLNRVCPELVNCAGDTSIALSLLADNQEFFEVKADYAKDMVVGFIRLNGATVGCVANRSEVYNAEGEKAETFDNVLSVRGCKKAADFVKFCDAFELPVLTLTNVKGYKATKCSEANIAKAAASLTYAFANATVPKVNVVVGEAFGSAYLTMNSKSTGADMVFAWPESQIGMMDAKLAAKIMYADSDAATINEKAAEYAQLQSSALSAAKRGYV
;
A
#
# COMPACT_ATOMS: atom_id res chain seq x y z
N THR A 1 -8.70 37.33 13.53
CA THR A 1 -7.79 37.85 12.48
C THR A 1 -6.38 37.37 12.70
N ASP A 2 -5.72 37.61 13.83
CA ASP A 2 -4.34 37.17 14.09
C ASP A 2 -4.24 35.63 14.13
N ALA A 3 -5.21 34.93 14.71
CA ALA A 3 -5.28 33.47 14.70
C ALA A 3 -5.38 32.90 13.28
N LEU A 4 -6.16 33.52 12.39
CA LEU A 4 -6.26 33.08 11.00
C LEU A 4 -4.92 33.23 10.26
N ASN A 5 -4.21 34.34 10.49
CA ASN A 5 -2.88 34.55 9.92
C ASN A 5 -1.89 33.51 10.45
N ALA A 6 -1.90 33.24 11.76
CA ALA A 6 -1.03 32.25 12.39
C ALA A 6 -1.25 30.83 11.84
N PHE A 7 -2.51 30.41 11.62
CA PHE A 7 -2.80 29.13 10.96
C PHE A 7 -2.22 29.10 9.54
N GLY A 8 -2.40 30.17 8.75
CA GLY A 8 -1.84 30.25 7.41
C GLY A 8 -0.32 30.15 7.39
N GLU A 9 0.37 30.80 8.33
CA GLU A 9 1.82 30.73 8.47
C GLU A 9 2.30 29.32 8.82
N ILE A 10 1.59 28.61 9.74
CA ILE A 10 1.91 27.21 10.10
C ILE A 10 1.72 26.31 8.89
N TYR A 11 0.60 26.40 8.16
CA TYR A 11 0.38 25.60 6.94
C TYR A 11 1.48 25.84 5.91
N ALA A 12 1.86 27.09 5.68
CA ALA A 12 2.93 27.41 4.74
C ALA A 12 4.29 26.80 5.15
N LYS A 13 4.58 26.78 6.46
CA LYS A 13 5.81 26.15 6.98
C LYS A 13 5.79 24.63 6.86
N GLN A 14 4.65 24.00 7.16
CA GLN A 14 4.48 22.55 6.96
C GLN A 14 4.67 22.17 5.48
N VAL A 15 4.06 22.93 4.56
CA VAL A 15 4.22 22.72 3.11
C VAL A 15 5.67 22.92 2.68
N ALA A 16 6.37 23.93 3.19
CA ALA A 16 7.78 24.17 2.88
C ALA A 16 8.71 23.05 3.41
N ALA A 17 8.31 22.36 4.47
CA ALA A 17 9.04 21.22 5.04
C ALA A 17 8.67 19.88 4.39
N SER A 18 7.59 19.80 3.62
CA SER A 18 7.15 18.59 2.92
C SER A 18 8.21 18.08 1.95
N GLY A 19 8.57 16.80 2.07
CA GLY A 19 9.64 16.18 1.29
C GLY A 19 11.06 16.65 1.66
N VAL A 20 11.21 17.50 2.68
CA VAL A 20 12.51 17.96 3.20
C VAL A 20 12.87 17.24 4.49
N ILE A 21 11.92 17.19 5.42
CA ILE A 21 12.03 16.44 6.68
C ILE A 21 10.75 15.62 6.88
N PRO A 22 10.82 14.40 7.43
CA PRO A 22 9.63 13.64 7.78
C PRO A 22 8.79 14.38 8.83
N GLN A 23 7.50 14.49 8.58
CA GLN A 23 6.56 15.18 9.47
C GLN A 23 5.57 14.18 10.07
N ILE A 24 5.52 14.10 11.39
CA ILE A 24 4.68 13.15 12.13
C ILE A 24 3.75 13.93 13.06
N THR A 25 2.45 13.66 12.96
CA THR A 25 1.43 14.23 13.84
C THR A 25 0.91 13.16 14.81
N GLY A 26 0.84 13.51 16.10
CA GLY A 26 0.14 12.73 17.13
C GLY A 26 -1.09 13.48 17.64
N ILE A 27 -2.25 12.84 17.62
CA ILE A 27 -3.53 13.40 18.07
C ILE A 27 -3.97 12.66 19.33
N PHE A 28 -3.91 13.35 20.49
CA PHE A 28 -4.25 12.81 21.80
C PHE A 28 -5.53 13.42 22.40
N GLY A 29 -6.13 14.39 21.72
CA GLY A 29 -7.32 15.11 22.14
C GLY A 29 -8.10 15.62 20.94
N THR A 30 -8.83 16.72 21.11
CA THR A 30 -9.66 17.29 20.05
C THR A 30 -8.84 18.12 19.06
N CYS A 31 -8.82 17.69 17.83
CA CYS A 31 -8.22 18.37 16.68
C CYS A 31 -9.34 18.76 15.70
N GLY A 32 -9.89 19.97 15.85
CA GLY A 32 -11.06 20.43 15.10
C GLY A 32 -10.83 21.71 14.30
N GLY A 33 -11.64 21.92 13.28
CA GLY A 33 -11.61 23.12 12.45
C GLY A 33 -10.27 23.30 11.72
N GLY A 34 -9.64 24.47 11.85
CA GLY A 34 -8.37 24.79 11.23
C GLY A 34 -7.22 23.86 11.66
N LEU A 35 -7.21 23.38 12.91
CA LEU A 35 -6.24 22.40 13.38
C LEU A 35 -6.29 21.09 12.57
N ALA A 36 -7.48 20.67 12.13
CA ALA A 36 -7.67 19.41 11.41
C ALA A 36 -7.03 19.38 10.01
N VAL A 37 -6.63 20.53 9.48
CA VAL A 37 -5.89 20.60 8.21
C VAL A 37 -4.43 20.21 8.38
N MET A 38 -3.83 20.45 9.55
CA MET A 38 -2.41 20.17 9.81
C MET A 38 -2.03 18.69 9.65
N PRO A 39 -2.77 17.71 10.22
CA PRO A 39 -2.50 16.30 9.99
C PRO A 39 -2.51 15.89 8.51
N GLY A 40 -3.38 16.52 7.71
CA GLY A 40 -3.43 16.30 6.26
C GLY A 40 -2.23 16.87 5.49
N LEU A 41 -1.42 17.72 6.10
CA LEU A 41 -0.19 18.29 5.52
C LEU A 41 1.07 17.54 5.99
N THR A 42 0.96 16.64 6.97
CA THR A 42 2.07 15.82 7.45
C THR A 42 2.12 14.46 6.78
N ASP A 43 3.25 13.77 6.87
CA ASP A 43 3.46 12.50 6.19
C ASP A 43 2.75 11.33 6.90
N PHE A 44 2.75 11.37 8.25
CA PHE A 44 2.13 10.32 9.07
C PHE A 44 1.32 10.92 10.22
N THR A 45 0.14 10.34 10.45
CA THR A 45 -0.79 10.74 11.50
C THR A 45 -1.10 9.57 12.43
N PHE A 46 -0.80 9.76 13.71
CA PHE A 46 -1.13 8.83 14.79
C PHE A 46 -2.29 9.39 15.62
N MET A 47 -3.23 8.54 15.98
CA MET A 47 -4.42 8.99 16.69
C MET A 47 -4.77 8.06 17.85
N GLU A 48 -4.89 8.63 19.06
CA GLU A 48 -5.34 7.89 20.23
C GLU A 48 -6.80 7.44 20.06
N GLU A 49 -7.09 6.17 20.36
CA GLU A 49 -8.33 5.51 19.92
C GLU A 49 -9.61 5.98 20.67
N LYS A 50 -9.50 6.44 21.94
CA LYS A 50 -10.66 6.70 22.81
C LYS A 50 -11.01 8.18 22.93
N LYS A 51 -10.01 9.03 23.14
CA LYS A 51 -10.19 10.45 23.46
C LYS A 51 -9.96 11.37 22.26
N ALA A 52 -9.10 10.95 21.31
CA ALA A 52 -8.77 11.79 20.18
C ALA A 52 -9.97 11.96 19.24
N LYS A 53 -10.12 13.18 18.73
CA LYS A 53 -11.14 13.56 17.75
C LYS A 53 -10.51 14.39 16.66
N LEU A 54 -10.79 14.03 15.40
CA LEU A 54 -10.29 14.74 14.24
C LEU A 54 -11.44 15.08 13.29
N PHE A 55 -11.69 16.36 13.05
CA PHE A 55 -12.76 16.82 12.17
C PHE A 55 -12.54 18.26 11.68
N VAL A 56 -12.87 18.53 10.44
CA VAL A 56 -13.03 19.91 9.94
C VAL A 56 -14.39 20.45 10.37
N ASN A 57 -15.45 19.69 10.08
CA ASN A 57 -16.81 19.94 10.54
C ASN A 57 -17.20 18.90 11.60
N SER A 58 -17.75 19.36 12.72
CA SER A 58 -18.23 18.45 13.77
C SER A 58 -19.23 17.44 13.19
N PRO A 59 -19.24 16.16 13.66
CA PRO A 59 -20.22 15.16 13.23
C PRO A 59 -21.68 15.64 13.32
N ASN A 60 -22.00 16.46 14.33
CA ASN A 60 -23.35 17.02 14.53
C ASN A 60 -23.66 18.21 13.60
N ALA A 61 -22.69 18.75 12.91
CA ALA A 61 -22.87 19.83 11.93
C ALA A 61 -23.01 19.33 10.49
N LEU A 62 -22.92 18.00 10.28
CA LEU A 62 -23.09 17.40 8.97
C LEU A 62 -24.58 17.17 8.70
N ASP A 63 -25.04 17.53 7.48
CA ASP A 63 -26.42 17.35 7.06
C ASP A 63 -26.90 15.91 7.23
N GLY A 64 -27.97 15.71 7.98
CA GLY A 64 -28.56 14.40 8.24
C GLY A 64 -27.79 13.47 9.15
N ASN A 65 -26.70 13.94 9.75
CA ASN A 65 -25.88 13.16 10.69
C ASN A 65 -25.98 13.69 12.13
N GLU A 66 -25.71 12.78 13.05
CA GLU A 66 -25.49 13.00 14.47
C GLU A 66 -24.32 12.09 14.91
N ILE A 67 -23.57 12.49 15.93
CA ILE A 67 -22.45 11.69 16.44
C ILE A 67 -22.88 10.29 16.90
N SER A 68 -24.12 10.13 17.35
CA SER A 68 -24.71 8.84 17.74
C SER A 68 -24.98 7.91 16.54
N LYS A 69 -25.13 8.46 15.35
CA LYS A 69 -25.32 7.70 14.11
C LYS A 69 -23.99 7.35 13.45
N CYS A 70 -23.13 8.36 13.31
CA CYS A 70 -21.79 8.18 12.75
C CYS A 70 -20.84 9.20 13.37
N ASP A 71 -19.89 8.73 14.18
CA ASP A 71 -18.82 9.57 14.73
C ASP A 71 -17.69 9.71 13.70
N THR A 72 -17.87 10.60 12.74
CA THR A 72 -16.86 10.92 11.72
C THR A 72 -15.58 11.53 12.28
N SER A 73 -15.57 11.90 13.57
CA SER A 73 -14.39 12.42 14.25
C SER A 73 -13.55 11.35 14.96
N SER A 74 -14.05 10.12 15.08
CA SER A 74 -13.40 9.06 15.83
C SER A 74 -12.13 8.53 15.14
N ALA A 75 -11.19 8.01 15.93
CA ALA A 75 -10.01 7.36 15.43
C ALA A 75 -10.34 6.22 14.45
N LYS A 76 -11.37 5.42 14.78
CA LYS A 76 -11.87 4.36 13.92
C LYS A 76 -12.31 4.87 12.54
N TYR A 77 -13.11 5.92 12.49
CA TYR A 77 -13.54 6.51 11.21
C TYR A 77 -12.35 7.06 10.41
N GLN A 78 -11.42 7.71 11.10
CA GLN A 78 -10.25 8.32 10.47
C GLN A 78 -9.21 7.29 9.99
N SER A 79 -9.16 6.10 10.61
CA SER A 79 -8.32 5.01 10.13
C SER A 79 -8.99 4.16 9.04
N GLU A 80 -10.26 3.75 9.24
CA GLU A 80 -10.90 2.77 8.33
C GLU A 80 -11.54 3.42 7.09
N GLU A 81 -12.13 4.62 7.22
CA GLU A 81 -12.92 5.24 6.15
C GLU A 81 -12.21 6.38 5.45
N SER A 82 -11.60 7.32 6.18
CA SER A 82 -10.90 8.45 5.58
C SER A 82 -9.47 8.10 5.16
N GLY A 83 -8.82 7.19 5.88
CA GLY A 83 -7.41 6.85 5.69
C GLY A 83 -6.45 7.97 6.07
N LEU A 84 -6.87 8.94 6.89
CA LEU A 84 -6.00 10.00 7.36
C LEU A 84 -5.14 9.53 8.56
N ALA A 85 -5.71 8.75 9.49
CA ALA A 85 -4.94 8.16 10.57
C ALA A 85 -4.19 6.92 10.07
N ASP A 86 -2.87 6.95 10.18
CA ASP A 86 -1.98 5.87 9.77
C ASP A 86 -1.90 4.75 10.80
N VAL A 87 -1.91 5.12 12.09
CA VAL A 87 -1.85 4.20 13.23
C VAL A 87 -2.79 4.71 14.33
N THR A 88 -3.56 3.79 14.89
CA THR A 88 -4.43 4.06 16.05
C THR A 88 -4.09 3.10 17.18
N GLY A 89 -4.37 3.49 18.42
CA GLY A 89 -4.14 2.69 19.61
C GLY A 89 -4.21 3.52 20.89
N SER A 90 -3.84 2.94 22.01
CA SER A 90 -3.66 3.65 23.26
C SER A 90 -2.52 4.67 23.17
N GLU A 91 -2.47 5.61 24.09
CA GLU A 91 -1.44 6.65 24.15
C GLU A 91 -0.02 6.06 24.18
N ASP A 92 0.21 5.04 25.00
CA ASP A 92 1.51 4.38 25.11
C ASP A 92 1.89 3.63 23.82
N GLU A 93 0.93 2.93 23.20
CA GLU A 93 1.15 2.20 21.94
C GLU A 93 1.50 3.15 20.80
N ILE A 94 0.78 4.26 20.62
CA ILE A 94 1.10 5.19 19.54
C ILE A 94 2.42 5.93 19.77
N ILE A 95 2.80 6.23 21.02
CA ILE A 95 4.12 6.81 21.33
C ILE A 95 5.23 5.79 20.97
N ALA A 96 5.04 4.52 21.33
CA ALA A 96 5.99 3.46 20.96
C ALA A 96 6.10 3.31 19.43
N LYS A 97 4.97 3.30 18.73
CA LYS A 97 4.92 3.22 17.27
C LYS A 97 5.50 4.46 16.57
N MET A 98 5.32 5.66 17.12
CA MET A 98 6.00 6.86 16.62
C MET A 98 7.52 6.74 16.74
N ARG A 99 8.03 6.22 17.86
CA ARG A 99 9.46 5.97 18.05
C ARG A 99 10.00 4.92 17.08
N GLU A 100 9.25 3.85 16.86
CA GLU A 100 9.57 2.82 15.89
C GLU A 100 9.67 3.44 14.49
N LEU A 101 8.66 4.21 14.05
CA LEU A 101 8.68 4.89 12.76
C LEU A 101 9.88 5.84 12.61
N VAL A 102 10.17 6.66 13.63
CA VAL A 102 11.33 7.57 13.61
C VAL A 102 12.64 6.80 13.44
N SER A 103 12.76 5.60 13.99
CA SER A 103 13.96 4.77 13.82
C SER A 103 14.11 4.19 12.40
N LEU A 104 13.02 4.11 11.64
CA LEU A 104 12.99 3.61 10.25
C LEU A 104 13.26 4.71 9.23
N LEU A 105 13.00 5.97 9.56
CA LEU A 105 13.06 7.09 8.62
C LEU A 105 14.42 7.81 8.69
N PRO A 106 14.88 8.39 7.56
CA PRO A 106 16.02 9.30 7.57
C PRO A 106 15.66 10.62 8.28
N SER A 107 16.65 11.38 8.72
CA SER A 107 16.43 12.67 9.38
C SER A 107 15.92 13.74 8.43
N ASN A 108 16.29 13.65 7.16
CA ASN A 108 15.88 14.54 6.07
C ASN A 108 16.16 13.86 4.71
N TYR A 109 15.79 14.51 3.62
CA TYR A 109 15.94 13.97 2.26
C TYR A 109 17.40 13.80 1.78
N GLU A 110 18.37 14.47 2.41
CA GLU A 110 19.79 14.33 2.10
C GLU A 110 20.50 13.29 2.99
N ASP A 111 19.79 12.76 4.00
CA ASP A 111 20.35 11.81 4.98
C ASP A 111 20.06 10.37 4.56
N ASN A 112 21.10 9.64 4.21
CA ASN A 112 21.05 8.21 3.89
C ASN A 112 21.41 7.33 5.10
N SER A 113 21.34 7.85 6.32
CA SER A 113 21.68 7.15 7.57
C SER A 113 20.56 6.28 8.14
N ALA A 114 19.43 6.09 7.45
CA ALA A 114 18.36 5.15 7.83
C ALA A 114 18.86 3.68 7.72
N TYR A 115 19.99 3.41 8.36
CA TYR A 115 20.68 2.12 8.40
C TYR A 115 21.02 1.74 9.84
N VAL A 116 20.79 0.49 10.18
CA VAL A 116 21.21 -0.10 11.45
C VAL A 116 22.01 -1.37 11.18
N GLU A 117 22.85 -1.79 12.15
CA GLU A 117 23.56 -3.05 12.04
C GLU A 117 22.56 -4.21 11.96
N CYS A 118 22.67 -5.04 10.90
CA CYS A 118 21.81 -6.20 10.73
C CYS A 118 22.27 -7.33 11.66
N THR A 119 21.36 -7.83 12.48
CA THR A 119 21.59 -8.95 13.40
C THR A 119 20.94 -10.25 12.91
N ASP A 120 20.22 -10.22 11.79
CA ASP A 120 19.56 -11.38 11.20
C ASP A 120 20.52 -12.20 10.31
N ASP A 121 20.21 -13.48 10.10
CA ASP A 121 20.92 -14.32 9.14
C ASP A 121 20.41 -14.05 7.74
N LEU A 122 21.19 -13.32 6.93
CA LEU A 122 20.85 -12.98 5.54
C LEU A 122 20.71 -14.19 4.61
N ASN A 123 21.16 -15.38 5.05
CA ASN A 123 21.04 -16.63 4.30
C ASN A 123 19.92 -17.53 4.83
N ARG A 124 19.11 -17.07 5.78
CA ARG A 124 17.99 -17.87 6.28
C ARG A 124 16.99 -18.18 5.15
N VAL A 125 16.46 -19.37 5.18
CA VAL A 125 15.45 -19.85 4.24
C VAL A 125 14.06 -19.60 4.83
N CYS A 126 13.14 -19.09 4.03
CA CYS A 126 11.75 -18.82 4.40
C CYS A 126 10.80 -19.70 3.56
N PRO A 127 10.69 -21.01 3.81
CA PRO A 127 9.86 -21.91 3.00
C PRO A 127 8.36 -21.58 3.11
N GLU A 128 7.92 -20.97 4.22
CA GLU A 128 6.55 -20.56 4.46
C GLU A 128 6.10 -19.42 3.52
N LEU A 129 7.03 -18.67 2.97
CA LEU A 129 6.75 -17.51 2.12
C LEU A 129 5.85 -17.84 0.93
N VAL A 130 5.99 -19.04 0.36
CA VAL A 130 5.17 -19.51 -0.78
C VAL A 130 3.68 -19.54 -0.44
N ASN A 131 3.33 -19.75 0.84
CA ASN A 131 1.94 -19.82 1.30
C ASN A 131 1.36 -18.46 1.69
N CYS A 132 2.17 -17.39 1.67
CA CYS A 132 1.78 -16.07 2.15
C CYS A 132 1.37 -15.11 1.03
N ALA A 133 1.19 -15.58 -0.22
CA ALA A 133 0.79 -14.73 -1.35
C ALA A 133 -0.58 -14.06 -1.15
N GLY A 134 -1.45 -14.62 -0.31
CA GLY A 134 -2.75 -14.05 0.04
C GLY A 134 -2.65 -12.92 1.07
N ASP A 135 -1.92 -13.13 2.17
CA ASP A 135 -1.64 -12.09 3.17
C ASP A 135 -0.19 -11.61 3.07
N THR A 136 0.00 -10.59 2.27
CA THR A 136 1.34 -10.04 1.98
C THR A 136 1.95 -9.26 3.16
N SER A 137 1.18 -8.92 4.19
CA SER A 137 1.76 -8.36 5.41
C SER A 137 2.60 -9.41 6.15
N ILE A 138 2.12 -10.67 6.19
CA ILE A 138 2.87 -11.81 6.72
C ILE A 138 4.11 -12.08 5.84
N ALA A 139 3.95 -12.05 4.51
CA ALA A 139 5.07 -12.24 3.59
C ALA A 139 6.17 -11.20 3.80
N LEU A 140 5.80 -9.92 3.95
CA LEU A 140 6.75 -8.83 4.21
C LEU A 140 7.44 -8.98 5.57
N SER A 141 6.70 -9.39 6.61
CA SER A 141 7.30 -9.70 7.91
C SER A 141 8.32 -10.84 7.80
N LEU A 142 8.00 -11.93 7.10
CA LEU A 142 8.94 -13.05 6.91
C LEU A 142 10.20 -12.66 6.13
N LEU A 143 10.11 -11.70 5.21
CA LEU A 143 11.24 -11.20 4.43
C LEU A 143 12.14 -10.26 5.24
N ALA A 144 11.55 -9.50 6.16
CA ALA A 144 12.21 -8.44 6.90
C ALA A 144 13.30 -8.98 7.86
N ASP A 145 14.33 -8.19 8.10
CA ASP A 145 15.30 -8.42 9.16
C ASP A 145 14.55 -8.60 10.50
N ASN A 146 14.87 -9.64 11.24
CA ASN A 146 14.25 -10.01 12.51
C ASN A 146 12.70 -10.17 12.42
N GLN A 147 12.15 -10.31 11.22
CA GLN A 147 10.71 -10.40 10.94
C GLN A 147 9.91 -9.17 11.40
N GLU A 148 10.53 -8.00 11.38
CA GLU A 148 9.90 -6.74 11.78
C GLU A 148 9.31 -6.00 10.57
N PHE A 149 7.99 -5.82 10.56
CA PHE A 149 7.25 -5.07 9.54
C PHE A 149 6.42 -3.97 10.20
N PHE A 150 6.64 -2.72 9.77
CA PHE A 150 5.83 -1.58 10.18
C PHE A 150 4.79 -1.28 9.10
N GLU A 151 3.56 -1.79 9.27
CA GLU A 151 2.45 -1.51 8.36
C GLU A 151 1.88 -0.11 8.62
N VAL A 152 1.70 0.68 7.55
CA VAL A 152 1.09 2.00 7.55
C VAL A 152 -0.34 1.87 7.02
N LYS A 153 -1.33 2.54 7.65
CA LYS A 153 -2.75 2.48 7.28
C LYS A 153 -3.28 1.04 7.19
N ALA A 154 -2.96 0.22 8.18
CA ALA A 154 -3.35 -1.20 8.20
C ALA A 154 -4.87 -1.40 8.08
N ASP A 155 -5.67 -0.50 8.66
CA ASP A 155 -7.13 -0.56 8.64
C ASP A 155 -7.78 0.06 7.40
N TYR A 156 -7.03 0.87 6.63
CA TYR A 156 -7.53 1.53 5.42
C TYR A 156 -7.14 0.76 4.17
N ALA A 157 -8.10 0.54 3.27
CA ALA A 157 -7.85 -0.14 2.00
C ALA A 157 -6.99 -1.39 2.19
N LYS A 158 -7.47 -2.35 2.96
CA LYS A 158 -6.74 -3.54 3.39
C LYS A 158 -6.32 -4.47 2.24
N ASP A 159 -6.92 -4.28 1.05
CA ASP A 159 -6.52 -4.91 -0.21
C ASP A 159 -5.14 -4.45 -0.73
N MET A 160 -4.59 -3.38 -0.14
CA MET A 160 -3.27 -2.85 -0.44
C MET A 160 -2.48 -2.66 0.86
N VAL A 161 -1.34 -3.31 0.97
CA VAL A 161 -0.41 -3.19 2.08
C VAL A 161 0.67 -2.18 1.73
N VAL A 162 0.95 -1.24 2.61
CA VAL A 162 2.10 -0.34 2.53
C VAL A 162 2.79 -0.26 3.89
N GLY A 163 4.10 -0.12 3.91
CA GLY A 163 4.84 -0.03 5.15
C GLY A 163 6.35 -0.16 4.95
N PHE A 164 7.07 -0.30 6.03
CA PHE A 164 8.53 -0.34 6.04
C PHE A 164 9.04 -1.66 6.62
N ILE A 165 10.06 -2.20 5.98
CA ILE A 165 10.90 -3.29 6.50
C ILE A 165 12.34 -2.84 6.53
N ARG A 166 13.21 -3.61 7.18
CA ARG A 166 14.65 -3.54 6.95
C ARG A 166 15.14 -4.76 6.19
N LEU A 167 16.07 -4.54 5.28
CA LEU A 167 16.83 -5.59 4.61
C LEU A 167 18.29 -5.28 4.72
N ASN A 168 19.03 -6.14 5.39
CA ASN A 168 20.44 -5.93 5.73
C ASN A 168 20.67 -4.57 6.45
N GLY A 169 19.78 -4.22 7.36
CA GLY A 169 19.80 -3.00 8.13
C GLY A 169 19.30 -1.73 7.42
N ALA A 170 19.11 -1.75 6.11
CA ALA A 170 18.60 -0.62 5.33
C ALA A 170 17.07 -0.61 5.32
N THR A 171 16.47 0.57 5.51
CA THR A 171 15.01 0.73 5.40
C THR A 171 14.55 0.67 3.95
N VAL A 172 13.51 -0.12 3.70
CA VAL A 172 12.87 -0.33 2.40
C VAL A 172 11.37 -0.08 2.54
N GLY A 173 10.81 0.76 1.69
CA GLY A 173 9.36 0.92 1.55
C GLY A 173 8.77 -0.25 0.79
N CYS A 174 7.64 -0.77 1.27
CA CYS A 174 6.97 -1.92 0.67
C CYS A 174 5.57 -1.56 0.20
N VAL A 175 5.19 -2.08 -0.97
CA VAL A 175 3.83 -1.97 -1.53
C VAL A 175 3.41 -3.34 -2.01
N ALA A 176 2.31 -3.87 -1.51
CA ALA A 176 1.89 -5.22 -1.86
C ALA A 176 0.37 -5.35 -2.01
N ASN A 177 -0.09 -6.13 -2.99
CA ASN A 177 -1.49 -6.52 -3.07
C ASN A 177 -1.79 -7.57 -2.00
N ARG A 178 -2.97 -7.48 -1.38
CA ARG A 178 -3.43 -8.44 -0.36
C ARG A 178 -4.83 -8.92 -0.71
N SER A 179 -5.06 -10.22 -0.65
CA SER A 179 -6.37 -10.84 -0.89
C SER A 179 -6.95 -11.51 0.35
N GLU A 180 -6.16 -11.69 1.39
CA GLU A 180 -6.56 -12.36 2.63
C GLU A 180 -5.98 -11.62 3.83
N VAL A 181 -6.71 -11.63 4.93
CA VAL A 181 -6.22 -11.18 6.25
C VAL A 181 -6.39 -12.31 7.23
N TYR A 182 -5.34 -12.64 7.95
CA TYR A 182 -5.36 -13.63 9.03
C TYR A 182 -5.32 -12.93 10.39
N ASN A 183 -6.09 -13.46 11.35
CA ASN A 183 -6.07 -12.99 12.73
C ASN A 183 -4.89 -13.60 13.53
N ALA A 184 -4.75 -13.21 14.79
CA ALA A 184 -3.67 -13.68 15.66
C ALA A 184 -3.72 -15.19 15.92
N GLU A 185 -4.89 -15.82 15.78
CA GLU A 185 -5.13 -17.25 15.91
C GLU A 185 -4.77 -18.03 14.64
N GLY A 186 -4.37 -17.34 13.56
CA GLY A 186 -4.06 -17.92 12.25
C GLY A 186 -5.30 -18.30 11.43
N GLU A 187 -6.46 -17.75 11.77
CA GLU A 187 -7.70 -17.96 11.03
C GLU A 187 -7.90 -16.83 10.02
N LYS A 188 -8.46 -17.18 8.85
CA LYS A 188 -8.77 -16.20 7.81
C LYS A 188 -9.95 -15.32 8.23
N ALA A 189 -9.68 -14.07 8.55
CA ALA A 189 -10.66 -13.10 9.03
C ALA A 189 -11.40 -12.39 7.87
N GLU A 190 -10.66 -12.00 6.82
CA GLU A 190 -11.20 -11.27 5.67
C GLU A 190 -10.65 -11.81 4.35
N THR A 191 -11.40 -11.63 3.27
CA THR A 191 -10.98 -12.01 1.91
C THR A 191 -11.36 -10.90 0.94
N PHE A 192 -10.45 -10.58 0.03
CA PHE A 192 -10.62 -9.58 -1.03
C PHE A 192 -10.35 -10.20 -2.40
N ASP A 193 -10.93 -9.60 -3.44
CA ASP A 193 -10.52 -9.93 -4.80
C ASP A 193 -9.09 -9.43 -5.08
N ASN A 194 -8.32 -10.18 -5.87
CA ASN A 194 -7.00 -9.77 -6.36
C ASN A 194 -7.13 -8.68 -7.43
N VAL A 195 -7.64 -7.51 -7.06
CA VAL A 195 -7.89 -6.38 -7.98
C VAL A 195 -7.47 -5.07 -7.34
N LEU A 196 -7.07 -4.10 -8.16
CA LEU A 196 -6.77 -2.75 -7.68
C LEU A 196 -8.04 -1.97 -7.39
N SER A 197 -8.17 -1.50 -6.17
CA SER A 197 -9.25 -0.58 -5.75
C SER A 197 -8.81 0.88 -5.86
N VAL A 198 -9.78 1.79 -5.89
CA VAL A 198 -9.54 3.24 -5.90
C VAL A 198 -8.76 3.68 -4.65
N ARG A 199 -9.18 3.19 -3.47
CA ARG A 199 -8.53 3.52 -2.19
C ARG A 199 -7.13 2.92 -2.11
N GLY A 200 -6.97 1.66 -2.54
CA GLY A 200 -5.67 0.98 -2.57
C GLY A 200 -4.66 1.67 -3.49
N CYS A 201 -5.06 2.06 -4.70
CA CYS A 201 -4.22 2.81 -5.62
C CYS A 201 -3.75 4.15 -5.03
N LYS A 202 -4.63 4.90 -4.38
CA LYS A 202 -4.28 6.18 -3.75
C LYS A 202 -3.32 5.99 -2.58
N LYS A 203 -3.63 5.03 -1.68
CA LYS A 203 -2.78 4.66 -0.54
C LYS A 203 -1.34 4.33 -1.00
N ALA A 204 -1.21 3.47 -2.01
CA ALA A 204 0.07 3.08 -2.56
C ALA A 204 0.78 4.25 -3.27
N ALA A 205 0.07 5.07 -4.05
CA ALA A 205 0.65 6.20 -4.77
C ALA A 205 1.26 7.23 -3.82
N ASP A 206 0.57 7.57 -2.74
CA ASP A 206 1.06 8.54 -1.77
C ASP A 206 2.25 8.00 -0.99
N PHE A 207 2.23 6.70 -0.65
CA PHE A 207 3.34 6.02 0.01
C PHE A 207 4.61 5.96 -0.88
N VAL A 208 4.47 5.64 -2.17
CA VAL A 208 5.61 5.62 -3.12
C VAL A 208 6.22 7.01 -3.28
N LYS A 209 5.39 8.07 -3.35
CA LYS A 209 5.89 9.46 -3.40
C LYS A 209 6.67 9.84 -2.15
N PHE A 210 6.23 9.38 -0.96
CA PHE A 210 6.98 9.55 0.28
C PHE A 210 8.33 8.86 0.21
N CYS A 211 8.37 7.59 -0.21
CA CYS A 211 9.62 6.85 -0.35
C CYS A 211 10.60 7.55 -1.31
N ASP A 212 10.10 8.02 -2.46
CA ASP A 212 10.92 8.74 -3.44
C ASP A 212 11.46 10.06 -2.88
N ALA A 213 10.65 10.83 -2.15
CA ALA A 213 11.07 12.09 -1.54
C ALA A 213 12.18 11.93 -0.49
N PHE A 214 12.25 10.77 0.17
CA PHE A 214 13.23 10.47 1.22
C PHE A 214 14.28 9.41 0.81
N GLU A 215 14.43 9.18 -0.48
CA GLU A 215 15.43 8.26 -1.07
C GLU A 215 15.35 6.81 -0.53
N LEU A 216 14.16 6.36 -0.15
CA LEU A 216 13.92 4.99 0.32
C LEU A 216 13.63 4.06 -0.86
N PRO A 217 14.40 2.97 -1.06
CA PRO A 217 14.11 1.98 -2.10
C PRO A 217 12.73 1.37 -1.90
N VAL A 218 12.11 0.90 -2.98
CA VAL A 218 10.75 0.33 -2.94
C VAL A 218 10.76 -1.12 -3.41
N LEU A 219 10.23 -2.01 -2.55
CA LEU A 219 9.92 -3.39 -2.86
C LEU A 219 8.42 -3.55 -3.10
N THR A 220 8.06 -4.19 -4.21
CA THR A 220 6.66 -4.47 -4.55
C THR A 220 6.41 -5.97 -4.58
N LEU A 221 5.35 -6.44 -3.91
CA LEU A 221 4.84 -7.81 -4.09
C LEU A 221 3.54 -7.74 -4.89
N THR A 222 3.53 -8.29 -6.10
CA THR A 222 2.43 -8.16 -7.04
C THR A 222 1.62 -9.46 -7.13
N ASN A 223 0.31 -9.34 -6.85
CA ASN A 223 -0.68 -10.37 -7.10
C ASN A 223 -1.99 -9.68 -7.53
N VAL A 224 -2.16 -9.44 -8.84
CA VAL A 224 -3.27 -8.63 -9.36
C VAL A 224 -3.77 -9.14 -10.70
N LYS A 225 -5.10 -9.33 -10.82
CA LYS A 225 -5.76 -9.80 -12.05
C LYS A 225 -6.53 -8.72 -12.80
N GLY A 226 -6.63 -7.50 -12.25
CA GLY A 226 -7.40 -6.43 -12.88
C GLY A 226 -7.72 -5.28 -11.92
N TYR A 227 -8.75 -4.52 -12.26
CA TYR A 227 -9.28 -3.43 -11.46
C TYR A 227 -10.64 -3.80 -10.86
N LYS A 228 -11.00 -3.20 -9.72
CA LYS A 228 -12.30 -3.41 -9.08
C LYS A 228 -13.43 -2.92 -9.97
N ALA A 229 -14.21 -3.85 -10.49
CA ALA A 229 -15.26 -3.60 -11.48
C ALA A 229 -16.62 -3.35 -10.81
N THR A 230 -16.82 -2.15 -10.28
CA THR A 230 -18.11 -1.67 -9.75
C THR A 230 -18.41 -0.29 -10.32
N LYS A 231 -19.72 0.06 -10.43
CA LYS A 231 -20.14 1.38 -10.92
C LYS A 231 -19.52 2.53 -10.10
N CYS A 232 -19.38 2.34 -8.78
CA CYS A 232 -18.76 3.32 -7.90
C CYS A 232 -17.25 3.43 -8.16
N SER A 233 -16.56 2.30 -8.36
CA SER A 233 -15.13 2.28 -8.67
C SER A 233 -14.86 2.93 -10.03
N GLU A 234 -15.68 2.63 -11.05
CA GLU A 234 -15.49 3.11 -12.42
C GLU A 234 -15.41 4.64 -12.49
N ALA A 235 -16.14 5.34 -11.65
CA ALA A 235 -16.10 6.81 -11.58
C ALA A 235 -14.72 7.38 -11.24
N ASN A 236 -13.83 6.61 -10.59
CA ASN A 236 -12.57 7.11 -10.05
C ASN A 236 -11.34 6.23 -10.34
N ILE A 237 -11.53 4.98 -10.79
CA ILE A 237 -10.43 4.00 -10.89
C ILE A 237 -9.37 4.42 -11.91
N ALA A 238 -9.74 4.99 -13.03
CA ALA A 238 -8.80 5.44 -14.05
C ALA A 238 -7.84 6.51 -13.49
N LYS A 239 -8.38 7.48 -12.73
CA LYS A 239 -7.56 8.53 -12.10
C LYS A 239 -6.68 7.97 -10.99
N ALA A 240 -7.18 7.05 -10.19
CA ALA A 240 -6.43 6.43 -9.10
C ALA A 240 -5.29 5.54 -9.64
N ALA A 241 -5.58 4.72 -10.65
CA ALA A 241 -4.58 3.91 -11.34
C ALA A 241 -3.50 4.77 -12.01
N ALA A 242 -3.89 5.86 -12.68
CA ALA A 242 -2.95 6.82 -13.26
C ALA A 242 -2.05 7.46 -12.19
N SER A 243 -2.59 7.78 -11.01
CA SER A 243 -1.80 8.33 -9.92
C SER A 243 -0.75 7.34 -9.41
N LEU A 244 -1.10 6.06 -9.27
CA LEU A 244 -0.16 5.01 -8.85
C LEU A 244 0.89 4.74 -9.94
N THR A 245 0.47 4.65 -11.20
CA THR A 245 1.39 4.51 -12.34
C THR A 245 2.37 5.69 -12.39
N TYR A 246 1.89 6.91 -12.22
CA TYR A 246 2.72 8.10 -12.15
C TYR A 246 3.74 8.02 -11.00
N ALA A 247 3.30 7.63 -9.81
CA ALA A 247 4.18 7.52 -8.65
C ALA A 247 5.34 6.56 -8.91
N PHE A 248 5.07 5.35 -9.42
CA PHE A 248 6.13 4.40 -9.75
C PHE A 248 7.01 4.84 -10.92
N ALA A 249 6.43 5.37 -12.00
CA ALA A 249 7.20 5.76 -13.17
C ALA A 249 8.05 7.01 -12.94
N ASN A 250 7.61 7.91 -12.06
CA ASN A 250 8.33 9.14 -11.72
C ASN A 250 9.40 8.91 -10.64
N ALA A 251 9.23 7.91 -9.77
CA ALA A 251 10.15 7.64 -8.67
C ALA A 251 11.56 7.29 -9.19
N THR A 252 12.56 7.94 -8.60
CA THR A 252 13.99 7.81 -8.95
C THR A 252 14.74 6.82 -8.08
N VAL A 253 14.14 6.42 -6.95
CA VAL A 253 14.72 5.43 -6.04
C VAL A 253 14.77 4.04 -6.65
N PRO A 254 15.66 3.15 -6.20
CA PRO A 254 15.68 1.75 -6.62
C PRO A 254 14.33 1.07 -6.40
N LYS A 255 13.82 0.39 -7.43
CA LYS A 255 12.51 -0.28 -7.41
C LYS A 255 12.66 -1.73 -7.82
N VAL A 256 12.22 -2.62 -6.94
CA VAL A 256 12.20 -4.06 -7.19
C VAL A 256 10.76 -4.55 -7.13
N ASN A 257 10.36 -5.39 -8.08
CA ASN A 257 9.06 -6.03 -8.08
C ASN A 257 9.20 -7.55 -8.04
N VAL A 258 8.43 -8.20 -7.19
CA VAL A 258 8.29 -9.66 -7.15
C VAL A 258 6.85 -10.03 -7.45
N VAL A 259 6.63 -10.73 -8.55
CA VAL A 259 5.32 -11.30 -8.89
C VAL A 259 5.14 -12.58 -8.10
N VAL A 260 4.22 -12.56 -7.12
CA VAL A 260 3.98 -13.68 -6.20
C VAL A 260 2.76 -14.52 -6.56
N GLY A 261 2.00 -14.10 -7.58
CA GLY A 261 0.80 -14.79 -8.03
C GLY A 261 0.40 -14.34 -9.44
N GLU A 262 -0.77 -13.75 -9.58
CA GLU A 262 -1.28 -13.24 -10.85
C GLU A 262 -0.73 -11.84 -11.15
N ALA A 263 -0.50 -11.56 -12.43
CA ALA A 263 -0.08 -10.25 -12.92
C ALA A 263 -0.66 -10.01 -14.32
N PHE A 264 -1.90 -9.52 -14.39
CA PHE A 264 -2.62 -9.40 -15.65
C PHE A 264 -2.94 -7.96 -16.05
N GLY A 265 -2.79 -7.70 -17.35
CA GLY A 265 -3.23 -6.51 -18.02
C GLY A 265 -2.59 -5.23 -17.52
N SER A 266 -3.27 -4.10 -17.69
CA SER A 266 -2.79 -2.79 -17.25
C SER A 266 -2.72 -2.64 -15.73
N ALA A 267 -3.44 -3.46 -14.96
CA ALA A 267 -3.31 -3.48 -13.50
C ALA A 267 -1.92 -3.95 -13.06
N TYR A 268 -1.35 -4.96 -13.72
CA TYR A 268 0.04 -5.34 -13.53
C TYR A 268 1.01 -4.20 -13.90
N LEU A 269 0.78 -3.52 -15.02
CA LEU A 269 1.63 -2.40 -15.42
C LEU A 269 1.66 -1.29 -14.36
N THR A 270 0.52 -1.04 -13.72
CA THR A 270 0.37 -0.07 -12.63
C THR A 270 1.16 -0.47 -11.36
N MET A 271 1.40 -1.77 -11.15
CA MET A 271 2.09 -2.32 -9.98
C MET A 271 3.61 -2.49 -10.22
N ASN A 272 4.30 -1.39 -10.51
CA ASN A 272 5.76 -1.38 -10.61
C ASN A 272 6.33 -2.43 -11.59
N SER A 273 5.78 -2.51 -12.79
CA SER A 273 6.30 -3.41 -13.81
C SER A 273 7.64 -2.92 -14.37
N LYS A 274 8.38 -3.79 -15.04
CA LYS A 274 9.63 -3.43 -15.73
C LYS A 274 9.43 -2.31 -16.75
N SER A 275 8.30 -2.32 -17.46
CA SER A 275 7.96 -1.31 -18.46
C SER A 275 7.60 0.05 -17.86
N THR A 276 7.22 0.12 -16.60
CA THR A 276 6.98 1.38 -15.86
C THR A 276 8.16 1.82 -15.00
N GLY A 277 9.31 1.16 -15.13
CA GLY A 277 10.56 1.62 -14.55
C GLY A 277 11.08 0.85 -13.34
N ALA A 278 10.56 -0.37 -13.07
CA ALA A 278 11.22 -1.25 -12.09
C ALA A 278 12.61 -1.63 -12.58
N ASP A 279 13.61 -1.51 -11.71
CA ASP A 279 14.99 -1.84 -12.02
C ASP A 279 15.17 -3.35 -12.15
N MET A 280 14.54 -4.12 -11.26
CA MET A 280 14.54 -5.56 -11.26
C MET A 280 13.14 -6.12 -11.05
N VAL A 281 12.79 -7.15 -11.82
CA VAL A 281 11.52 -7.86 -11.65
C VAL A 281 11.80 -9.34 -11.53
N PHE A 282 11.27 -9.95 -10.47
CA PHE A 282 11.32 -11.39 -10.22
C PHE A 282 9.91 -11.96 -10.28
N ALA A 283 9.80 -13.25 -10.53
CA ALA A 283 8.53 -13.96 -10.46
C ALA A 283 8.71 -15.33 -9.81
N TRP A 284 7.75 -15.73 -8.99
CA TRP A 284 7.70 -17.10 -8.53
C TRP A 284 7.40 -18.05 -9.70
N PRO A 285 7.89 -19.29 -9.67
CA PRO A 285 7.71 -20.23 -10.77
C PRO A 285 6.26 -20.48 -11.17
N GLU A 286 5.35 -20.45 -10.19
CA GLU A 286 3.91 -20.66 -10.38
C GLU A 286 3.14 -19.39 -10.76
N SER A 287 3.82 -18.24 -10.82
CA SER A 287 3.18 -16.98 -11.18
C SER A 287 2.69 -16.95 -12.61
N GLN A 288 1.62 -16.20 -12.85
CA GLN A 288 1.04 -16.00 -14.17
C GLN A 288 1.12 -14.53 -14.57
N ILE A 289 1.74 -14.25 -15.72
CA ILE A 289 1.95 -12.89 -16.23
C ILE A 289 1.44 -12.81 -17.66
N GLY A 290 0.46 -11.96 -17.93
CA GLY A 290 -0.13 -11.88 -19.26
C GLY A 290 -1.14 -10.73 -19.44
N MET A 291 -1.74 -10.70 -20.62
CA MET A 291 -2.75 -9.68 -20.96
C MET A 291 -4.04 -9.85 -20.16
N MET A 292 -4.43 -11.08 -19.89
CA MET A 292 -5.65 -11.41 -19.13
C MET A 292 -5.58 -12.87 -18.65
N ASP A 293 -6.48 -13.22 -17.76
CA ASP A 293 -6.69 -14.61 -17.34
C ASP A 293 -6.90 -15.55 -18.52
N ALA A 294 -6.28 -16.72 -18.48
CA ALA A 294 -6.27 -17.68 -19.58
C ALA A 294 -7.66 -18.20 -19.95
N LYS A 295 -8.55 -18.39 -18.95
CA LYS A 295 -9.92 -18.84 -19.19
C LYS A 295 -10.76 -17.76 -19.85
N LEU A 296 -10.56 -16.49 -19.47
CA LEU A 296 -11.18 -15.36 -20.12
C LEU A 296 -10.69 -15.22 -21.58
N ALA A 297 -9.39 -15.34 -21.81
CA ALA A 297 -8.82 -15.30 -23.14
C ALA A 297 -9.39 -16.42 -24.05
N ALA A 298 -9.46 -17.64 -23.54
CA ALA A 298 -10.02 -18.77 -24.29
C ALA A 298 -11.52 -18.57 -24.60
N LYS A 299 -12.30 -18.05 -23.66
CA LYS A 299 -13.72 -17.70 -23.91
C LYS A 299 -13.91 -16.66 -25.00
N ILE A 300 -13.01 -15.70 -25.10
CA ILE A 300 -13.08 -14.67 -26.15
C ILE A 300 -12.66 -15.24 -27.50
N MET A 301 -11.56 -15.99 -27.55
CA MET A 301 -11.00 -16.52 -28.80
C MET A 301 -11.82 -17.68 -29.38
N TYR A 302 -12.48 -18.45 -28.53
CA TYR A 302 -13.24 -19.66 -28.89
C TYR A 302 -14.69 -19.57 -28.41
N ALA A 303 -15.32 -18.41 -28.61
CA ALA A 303 -16.66 -18.09 -28.09
C ALA A 303 -17.75 -19.10 -28.51
N ASP A 304 -17.63 -19.67 -29.71
CA ASP A 304 -18.58 -20.62 -30.29
C ASP A 304 -18.27 -22.10 -29.99
N SER A 305 -17.24 -22.34 -29.14
CA SER A 305 -16.80 -23.71 -28.80
C SER A 305 -17.49 -24.20 -27.51
N ASP A 306 -17.48 -25.52 -27.32
CA ASP A 306 -17.98 -26.13 -26.09
C ASP A 306 -17.07 -25.86 -24.88
N ALA A 307 -17.59 -26.14 -23.68
CA ALA A 307 -16.86 -25.87 -22.44
C ALA A 307 -15.57 -26.71 -22.28
N ALA A 308 -15.54 -27.90 -22.88
CA ALA A 308 -14.37 -28.78 -22.84
C ALA A 308 -13.22 -28.18 -23.67
N THR A 309 -13.53 -27.78 -24.90
CA THR A 309 -12.60 -27.08 -25.80
C THR A 309 -12.08 -25.78 -25.20
N ILE A 310 -12.97 -24.95 -24.59
CA ILE A 310 -12.56 -23.71 -23.92
C ILE A 310 -11.58 -24.00 -22.79
N ASN A 311 -11.80 -25.03 -21.97
CA ASN A 311 -10.90 -25.40 -20.87
C ASN A 311 -9.55 -25.91 -21.38
N GLU A 312 -9.54 -26.73 -22.44
CA GLU A 312 -8.30 -27.19 -23.08
C GLU A 312 -7.48 -26.00 -23.61
N LYS A 313 -8.13 -25.11 -24.37
CA LYS A 313 -7.48 -23.91 -24.91
C LYS A 313 -7.04 -22.91 -23.83
N ALA A 314 -7.73 -22.83 -22.72
CA ALA A 314 -7.28 -22.03 -21.56
C ALA A 314 -5.98 -22.60 -20.95
N ALA A 315 -5.89 -23.92 -20.79
CA ALA A 315 -4.67 -24.56 -20.27
C ALA A 315 -3.47 -24.36 -21.24
N GLU A 316 -3.69 -24.53 -22.55
CA GLU A 316 -2.69 -24.27 -23.58
C GLU A 316 -2.23 -22.79 -23.55
N TYR A 317 -3.16 -21.83 -23.48
CA TYR A 317 -2.86 -20.41 -23.39
C TYR A 317 -2.06 -20.08 -22.12
N ALA A 318 -2.45 -20.62 -20.98
CA ALA A 318 -1.73 -20.40 -19.72
C ALA A 318 -0.28 -20.83 -19.81
N GLN A 319 -0.03 -22.02 -20.35
CA GLN A 319 1.31 -22.56 -20.49
C GLN A 319 2.18 -21.76 -21.49
N LEU A 320 1.62 -21.39 -22.65
CA LEU A 320 2.38 -20.75 -23.73
C LEU A 320 2.55 -19.23 -23.54
N GLN A 321 1.56 -18.56 -22.97
CA GLN A 321 1.50 -17.10 -22.96
C GLN A 321 1.61 -16.49 -21.55
N SER A 322 1.14 -17.17 -20.51
CA SER A 322 1.02 -16.58 -19.18
C SER A 322 2.01 -17.14 -18.15
N SER A 323 2.80 -18.16 -18.46
CA SER A 323 3.76 -18.69 -17.48
C SER A 323 4.89 -17.70 -17.18
N ALA A 324 5.39 -17.70 -15.93
CA ALA A 324 6.56 -16.93 -15.54
C ALA A 324 7.77 -17.19 -16.45
N LEU A 325 7.97 -18.44 -16.87
CA LEU A 325 9.03 -18.81 -17.83
C LEU A 325 8.85 -18.14 -19.20
N SER A 326 7.61 -18.02 -19.69
CA SER A 326 7.32 -17.30 -20.95
C SER A 326 7.64 -15.80 -20.83
N ALA A 327 7.34 -15.18 -19.70
CA ALA A 327 7.70 -13.80 -19.40
C ALA A 327 9.22 -13.60 -19.29
N ALA A 328 9.92 -14.53 -18.62
CA ALA A 328 11.37 -14.51 -18.47
C ALA A 328 12.10 -14.64 -19.83
N LYS A 329 11.65 -15.55 -20.71
CA LYS A 329 12.21 -15.68 -22.08
C LYS A 329 12.09 -14.40 -22.90
N ARG A 330 11.13 -13.54 -22.60
CA ARG A 330 10.91 -12.24 -23.25
C ARG A 330 11.61 -11.08 -22.53
N GLY A 331 12.25 -11.34 -21.40
CA GLY A 331 12.94 -10.33 -20.61
C GLY A 331 12.03 -9.43 -19.78
N TYR A 332 10.80 -9.85 -19.45
CA TYR A 332 9.87 -9.09 -18.62
C TYR A 332 10.05 -9.34 -17.12
N VAL A 333 10.69 -10.44 -16.77
CA VAL A 333 11.12 -10.80 -15.43
C VAL A 333 12.52 -11.38 -15.47
#